data_2f09102615d7aca92df04e1fecc9d3a4
#
_entry.id   2f09102615d7aca92df04e1fecc9d3a4
#
_cell.length_a   1.000
_cell.length_b   1.000
_cell.length_c   1.000
_cell.angle_alpha   90.00
_cell.angle_beta   90.00
_cell.angle_gamma   90.00
#
_symmetry.space_group_name_H-M   'P 1'
#
loop_
_entity.id
_entity.type
_entity.pdbx_description
1 polymer ?
#
loop_
_entity_poly.entity_id
_entity_poly.type
_entity_poly.pdbx_seq_one_letter_code
_entity_poly.pdbx_strand_id
1 'polypeptide(L)'
;MLKVSASEIVTPDATSGKGPSVVKLVASPNPTPEERTAVMKVNSGGKTIDVNIVQEAGEQVVVIPEFDFLVLRYSWESTDGSDFDTATGFTNTGIPDVDGKFVGWSKNWTTTQTQIGEYLIHGGDNMQSGKEAALINMKKLLSAEGLNENEPNIEAVIYGNWYGPKGAGNVVVSFTAYLGGEMLKEGFNFVNEGGEEVYSDSITTNVSATGENNYQNITGLYTKIGTVVYNKEKRDCVIIIG
;
A
#
# COMPACT_ATOMS: atom_id res chain seq x y z
N MET A 1 34.80 -13.67 28.11
CA MET A 1 34.77 -13.64 26.64
C MET A 1 33.31 -13.48 26.22
N LEU A 2 33.01 -12.49 25.46
CA LEU A 2 31.68 -12.29 24.87
C LEU A 2 31.47 -13.27 23.71
N LYS A 3 30.32 -13.89 23.63
CA LYS A 3 29.89 -14.70 22.49
C LYS A 3 28.49 -14.24 22.06
N VAL A 4 28.27 -14.09 20.75
CA VAL A 4 27.01 -13.70 20.15
C VAL A 4 26.59 -14.77 19.16
N SER A 5 25.34 -15.21 19.21
CA SER A 5 24.78 -16.14 18.23
C SER A 5 24.15 -15.38 17.06
N ALA A 6 24.24 -15.95 15.86
CA ALA A 6 23.42 -15.51 14.75
C ALA A 6 21.97 -15.98 14.93
N SER A 7 21.03 -15.33 14.27
CA SER A 7 19.65 -15.76 14.10
C SER A 7 19.31 -15.84 12.60
N GLU A 8 18.13 -16.35 12.28
CA GLU A 8 17.65 -16.41 10.88
C GLU A 8 17.44 -15.01 10.28
N ILE A 9 17.24 -13.99 11.13
CA ILE A 9 16.95 -12.61 10.71
C ILE A 9 18.23 -11.78 10.63
N VAL A 10 19.15 -11.92 11.60
CA VAL A 10 20.34 -11.09 11.71
C VAL A 10 21.62 -11.90 11.85
N THR A 11 22.67 -11.36 11.22
CA THR A 11 24.04 -11.87 11.34
C THR A 11 24.90 -10.82 12.04
N PRO A 12 25.57 -11.15 13.15
CA PRO A 12 26.52 -10.26 13.78
C PRO A 12 27.82 -10.19 12.96
N ASP A 13 28.45 -9.03 12.87
CA ASP A 13 29.76 -8.85 12.24
C ASP A 13 30.91 -9.48 13.04
N ALA A 14 30.68 -9.76 14.33
CA ALA A 14 31.59 -10.47 15.20
C ALA A 14 30.83 -11.41 16.14
N THR A 15 31.27 -12.66 16.22
CA THR A 15 30.65 -13.67 17.11
C THR A 15 31.32 -13.75 18.47
N SER A 16 32.43 -13.07 18.70
CA SER A 16 33.13 -13.04 19.99
C SER A 16 34.03 -11.82 20.15
N GLY A 17 34.28 -11.39 21.41
CA GLY A 17 35.13 -10.25 21.73
C GLY A 17 35.64 -10.28 23.16
N LYS A 18 36.64 -9.42 23.45
CA LYS A 18 37.15 -9.16 24.81
C LYS A 18 37.02 -7.69 25.15
N GLY A 19 36.50 -7.37 26.34
CA GLY A 19 36.29 -6.00 26.80
C GLY A 19 35.06 -5.33 26.20
N PRO A 20 34.88 -4.03 26.41
CA PRO A 20 33.80 -3.26 25.78
C PRO A 20 33.90 -3.34 24.25
N SER A 21 32.86 -3.77 23.58
CA SER A 21 32.83 -3.96 22.13
C SER A 21 31.45 -3.58 21.59
N VAL A 22 31.45 -3.02 20.39
CA VAL A 22 30.23 -2.81 19.59
C VAL A 22 30.14 -3.96 18.59
N VAL A 23 29.00 -4.62 18.51
CA VAL A 23 28.71 -5.63 17.51
C VAL A 23 27.66 -5.06 16.58
N LYS A 24 27.99 -4.97 15.29
CA LYS A 24 27.06 -4.56 14.27
C LYS A 24 26.21 -5.75 13.86
N LEU A 25 24.90 -5.54 13.77
CA LEU A 25 23.96 -6.54 13.28
C LEU A 25 23.56 -6.18 11.84
N VAL A 26 23.62 -7.14 10.95
CA VAL A 26 23.15 -7.00 9.57
C VAL A 26 21.91 -7.87 9.44
N ALA A 27 20.76 -7.24 9.16
CA ALA A 27 19.51 -7.94 8.89
C ALA A 27 19.41 -8.30 7.42
N SER A 28 18.94 -9.53 7.12
CA SER A 28 18.48 -9.87 5.78
C SER A 28 17.11 -9.23 5.51
N PRO A 29 16.80 -8.83 4.26
CA PRO A 29 15.46 -8.34 3.93
C PRO A 29 14.38 -9.34 4.37
N ASN A 30 13.26 -8.83 4.85
CA ASN A 30 12.08 -9.66 5.09
C ASN A 30 11.34 -9.87 3.76
N PRO A 31 11.27 -11.08 3.21
CA PRO A 31 10.58 -11.31 1.94
C PRO A 31 9.08 -11.57 2.12
N THR A 32 8.56 -11.46 3.35
CA THR A 32 7.17 -11.78 3.67
C THR A 32 6.39 -10.54 4.09
N PRO A 33 5.07 -10.50 3.87
CA PRO A 33 4.21 -9.39 4.29
C PRO A 33 3.91 -9.40 5.80
N GLU A 34 4.59 -10.23 6.56
CA GLU A 34 4.39 -10.37 8.00
C GLU A 34 5.63 -9.93 8.75
N GLU A 35 5.41 -9.31 9.91
CA GLU A 35 6.47 -9.08 10.87
C GLU A 35 7.10 -10.43 11.29
N ARG A 36 8.40 -10.47 11.39
CA ARG A 36 9.09 -11.65 11.92
C ARG A 36 9.96 -11.29 13.10
N THR A 37 10.05 -12.23 14.06
CA THR A 37 10.80 -12.04 15.30
C THR A 37 11.87 -13.12 15.46
N ALA A 38 12.98 -12.77 16.10
CA ALA A 38 14.02 -13.70 16.48
C ALA A 38 14.63 -13.29 17.83
N VAL A 39 15.26 -14.25 18.49
CA VAL A 39 16.00 -14.01 19.73
C VAL A 39 17.48 -14.29 19.50
N MET A 40 18.30 -13.27 19.67
CA MET A 40 19.75 -13.39 19.66
C MET A 40 20.26 -13.53 21.09
N LYS A 41 21.15 -14.49 21.34
CA LYS A 41 21.73 -14.71 22.66
C LYS A 41 23.12 -14.10 22.76
N VAL A 42 23.34 -13.31 23.80
CA VAL A 42 24.64 -12.70 24.13
C VAL A 42 25.13 -13.32 25.43
N ASN A 43 26.26 -14.01 25.39
CA ASN A 43 26.84 -14.70 26.55
C ASN A 43 28.13 -14.01 26.99
N SER A 44 28.26 -13.70 28.28
CA SER A 44 29.49 -13.16 28.88
C SER A 44 29.61 -13.55 30.36
N GLY A 45 30.75 -14.11 30.76
CA GLY A 45 31.05 -14.43 32.17
C GLY A 45 30.03 -15.36 32.81
N GLY A 46 29.47 -16.32 32.07
CA GLY A 46 28.44 -17.25 32.56
C GLY A 46 27.02 -16.65 32.64
N LYS A 47 26.82 -15.43 32.20
CA LYS A 47 25.51 -14.78 32.06
C LYS A 47 25.08 -14.79 30.60
N THR A 48 23.79 -15.01 30.37
CA THR A 48 23.16 -14.93 29.07
C THR A 48 22.15 -13.77 29.09
N ILE A 49 22.16 -12.98 28.05
CA ILE A 49 21.16 -11.92 27.77
C ILE A 49 20.48 -12.29 26.45
N ASP A 50 19.18 -12.32 26.46
CA ASP A 50 18.37 -12.47 25.26
C ASP A 50 18.06 -11.09 24.70
N VAL A 51 18.36 -10.89 23.42
CA VAL A 51 18.03 -9.67 22.65
C VAL A 51 16.94 -10.02 21.68
N ASN A 52 15.76 -9.50 21.91
CA ASN A 52 14.63 -9.66 20.99
C ASN A 52 14.85 -8.77 19.77
N ILE A 53 14.70 -9.34 18.60
CA ILE A 53 14.80 -8.70 17.30
C ILE A 53 13.43 -8.77 16.68
N VAL A 54 12.92 -7.63 16.26
CA VAL A 54 11.69 -7.49 15.50
C VAL A 54 12.06 -6.89 14.15
N GLN A 55 11.59 -7.49 13.08
CA GLN A 55 11.74 -6.97 11.73
C GLN A 55 10.34 -6.83 11.11
N GLU A 56 10.04 -5.61 10.70
CA GLU A 56 8.77 -5.29 10.07
C GLU A 56 8.51 -6.13 8.80
N ALA A 57 7.25 -6.17 8.37
CA ALA A 57 6.84 -6.77 7.12
C ALA A 57 7.67 -6.20 5.95
N GLY A 58 7.97 -7.03 4.97
CA GLY A 58 8.65 -6.61 3.75
C GLY A 58 7.66 -6.08 2.73
N GLU A 59 8.16 -5.21 1.84
CA GLU A 59 7.38 -4.74 0.70
C GLU A 59 7.08 -5.91 -0.25
N GLN A 60 5.84 -5.99 -0.70
CA GLN A 60 5.43 -6.91 -1.76
C GLN A 60 5.35 -6.16 -3.07
N VAL A 61 5.94 -6.71 -4.12
CA VAL A 61 6.03 -6.09 -5.43
C VAL A 61 5.23 -6.92 -6.44
N VAL A 62 4.28 -6.26 -7.09
CA VAL A 62 3.47 -6.81 -8.18
C VAL A 62 3.84 -6.10 -9.47
N VAL A 63 4.06 -6.84 -10.55
CA VAL A 63 4.32 -6.29 -11.89
C VAL A 63 3.13 -6.57 -12.79
N ILE A 64 2.53 -5.51 -13.31
CA ILE A 64 1.35 -5.56 -14.18
C ILE A 64 1.78 -5.16 -15.60
N PRO A 65 1.42 -5.94 -16.63
CA PRO A 65 1.71 -5.58 -18.02
C PRO A 65 0.92 -4.34 -18.46
N GLU A 66 1.07 -3.93 -19.71
CA GLU A 66 0.33 -2.81 -20.29
C GLU A 66 -1.19 -2.93 -20.05
N PHE A 67 -1.83 -1.82 -19.66
CA PHE A 67 -3.27 -1.73 -19.44
C PHE A 67 -3.82 -0.33 -19.73
N ASP A 68 -5.13 -0.25 -19.98
CA ASP A 68 -5.90 0.98 -20.07
C ASP A 68 -6.55 1.37 -18.73
N PHE A 69 -6.97 0.36 -17.96
CA PHE A 69 -7.69 0.54 -16.70
C PHE A 69 -7.12 -0.36 -15.61
N LEU A 70 -6.93 0.19 -14.42
CA LEU A 70 -6.58 -0.57 -13.21
C LEU A 70 -7.67 -0.35 -12.16
N VAL A 71 -8.28 -1.44 -11.72
CA VAL A 71 -9.23 -1.43 -10.60
C VAL A 71 -8.53 -1.93 -9.36
N LEU A 72 -8.44 -1.08 -8.35
CA LEU A 72 -8.02 -1.40 -7.00
C LEU A 72 -9.27 -1.73 -6.20
N ARG A 73 -9.36 -2.92 -5.61
CA ARG A 73 -10.47 -3.31 -4.74
C ARG A 73 -9.95 -3.59 -3.36
N TYR A 74 -10.64 -3.07 -2.38
CA TYR A 74 -10.36 -3.26 -0.97
C TYR A 74 -11.48 -4.09 -0.37
N SER A 75 -11.14 -5.19 0.29
CA SER A 75 -12.14 -6.02 0.98
C SER A 75 -11.69 -6.33 2.40
N TRP A 76 -12.66 -6.28 3.31
CA TRP A 76 -12.44 -6.48 4.72
C TRP A 76 -13.63 -7.17 5.38
N GLU A 77 -13.37 -7.74 6.55
CA GLU A 77 -14.40 -8.22 7.46
C GLU A 77 -14.39 -7.38 8.73
N SER A 78 -15.56 -6.94 9.15
CA SER A 78 -15.76 -6.24 10.41
C SER A 78 -16.85 -6.93 11.21
N THR A 79 -16.50 -7.37 12.41
CA THR A 79 -17.45 -7.99 13.36
C THR A 79 -17.93 -7.00 14.41
N ASP A 80 -17.34 -5.83 14.49
CA ASP A 80 -17.56 -4.79 15.50
C ASP A 80 -18.24 -3.52 14.93
N GLY A 81 -18.61 -3.55 13.63
CA GLY A 81 -19.22 -2.42 12.95
C GLY A 81 -18.24 -1.35 12.49
N SER A 82 -16.94 -1.62 12.55
CA SER A 82 -15.94 -0.71 11.98
C SER A 82 -16.01 -0.70 10.46
N ASP A 83 -15.78 0.46 9.90
CA ASP A 83 -15.70 0.73 8.49
C ASP A 83 -14.25 0.90 8.03
N PHE A 84 -14.00 0.76 6.75
CA PHE A 84 -12.68 0.93 6.18
C PHE A 84 -12.67 1.98 5.07
N ASP A 85 -12.21 3.17 5.42
CA ASP A 85 -12.06 4.28 4.50
C ASP A 85 -10.80 4.14 3.66
N THR A 86 -10.93 4.32 2.35
CA THR A 86 -9.79 4.31 1.42
C THR A 86 -9.53 5.69 0.84
N ALA A 87 -8.28 5.95 0.44
CA ALA A 87 -7.93 7.13 -0.32
C ALA A 87 -6.85 6.81 -1.35
N THR A 88 -7.12 7.16 -2.62
CA THR A 88 -6.17 6.97 -3.73
C THR A 88 -5.94 8.30 -4.42
N GLY A 89 -4.69 8.65 -4.72
CA GLY A 89 -4.34 9.92 -5.34
C GLY A 89 -3.05 9.89 -6.12
N PHE A 90 -2.95 10.72 -7.16
CA PHE A 90 -1.71 10.92 -7.92
C PHE A 90 -0.77 11.92 -7.23
N THR A 91 0.53 11.80 -7.48
CA THR A 91 1.57 12.61 -6.83
C THR A 91 2.45 13.40 -7.77
N ASN A 92 2.56 13.02 -9.06
CA ASN A 92 3.55 13.58 -9.98
C ASN A 92 3.09 13.67 -11.45
N THR A 93 1.80 13.74 -11.69
CA THR A 93 1.26 13.85 -13.07
C THR A 93 1.63 15.17 -13.74
N GLY A 94 1.81 16.24 -12.96
CA GLY A 94 1.99 17.61 -13.41
C GLY A 94 0.68 18.27 -13.88
N ILE A 95 -0.43 17.55 -13.91
CA ILE A 95 -1.72 18.06 -14.33
C ILE A 95 -2.30 18.96 -13.22
N PRO A 96 -2.69 20.21 -13.51
CA PRO A 96 -3.31 21.09 -12.54
C PRO A 96 -4.52 20.42 -11.86
N ASP A 97 -4.63 20.61 -10.56
CA ASP A 97 -5.74 20.10 -9.75
C ASP A 97 -5.89 18.56 -9.66
N VAL A 98 -4.86 17.79 -10.06
CA VAL A 98 -4.81 16.33 -9.94
C VAL A 98 -3.88 15.88 -8.82
N ASP A 99 -2.64 16.34 -8.85
CA ASP A 99 -1.62 15.92 -7.88
C ASP A 99 -1.95 16.37 -6.45
N GLY A 100 -1.77 15.45 -5.50
CA GLY A 100 -2.04 15.69 -4.08
C GLY A 100 -3.53 15.68 -3.71
N LYS A 101 -4.44 15.44 -4.67
CA LYS A 101 -5.85 15.20 -4.41
C LYS A 101 -6.13 13.70 -4.39
N PHE A 102 -7.15 13.31 -3.61
CA PHE A 102 -7.51 11.93 -3.40
C PHE A 102 -8.96 11.67 -3.78
N VAL A 103 -9.25 10.48 -4.31
CA VAL A 103 -10.59 9.92 -4.32
C VAL A 103 -10.74 9.00 -3.11
N GLY A 104 -11.96 8.93 -2.55
CA GLY A 104 -12.26 8.16 -1.35
C GLY A 104 -13.44 8.77 -0.59
N TRP A 105 -13.59 8.40 0.67
CA TRP A 105 -14.58 9.03 1.54
C TRP A 105 -14.01 10.27 2.25
N SER A 106 -14.82 11.33 2.37
CA SER A 106 -14.53 12.48 3.21
C SER A 106 -15.82 13.19 3.62
N LYS A 107 -15.98 13.39 4.91
CA LYS A 107 -17.16 14.06 5.48
C LYS A 107 -17.41 15.46 4.89
N ASN A 108 -16.37 16.17 4.56
CA ASN A 108 -16.47 17.56 4.09
C ASN A 108 -16.01 17.74 2.62
N TRP A 109 -15.63 16.68 1.93
CA TRP A 109 -15.12 16.70 0.56
C TRP A 109 -13.94 17.69 0.36
N THR A 110 -13.20 17.95 1.43
CA THR A 110 -12.07 18.89 1.41
C THR A 110 -10.77 18.22 1.03
N THR A 111 -10.59 16.97 1.39
CA THR A 111 -9.38 16.18 1.15
C THR A 111 -9.60 15.04 0.18
N THR A 112 -10.81 14.49 0.11
CA THR A 112 -11.19 13.46 -0.84
C THR A 112 -12.39 13.85 -1.69
N GLN A 113 -12.52 13.24 -2.84
CA GLN A 113 -13.58 13.45 -3.82
C GLN A 113 -14.06 12.10 -4.36
N THR A 114 -15.21 12.06 -5.01
CA THR A 114 -15.68 10.85 -5.70
C THR A 114 -14.94 10.59 -7.00
N GLN A 115 -14.41 11.64 -7.62
CA GLN A 115 -13.60 11.54 -8.83
C GLN A 115 -12.65 12.74 -8.99
N ILE A 116 -11.54 12.54 -9.67
CA ILE A 116 -10.59 13.55 -10.10
C ILE A 116 -10.48 13.45 -11.62
N GLY A 117 -11.10 14.40 -12.31
CA GLY A 117 -11.28 14.33 -13.76
C GLY A 117 -11.95 13.02 -14.17
N GLU A 118 -11.51 12.47 -15.31
CA GLU A 118 -11.87 11.11 -15.75
C GLU A 118 -10.75 10.10 -15.43
N TYR A 119 -9.76 10.53 -14.63
CA TYR A 119 -8.51 9.78 -14.41
C TYR A 119 -8.58 8.84 -13.22
N LEU A 120 -9.29 9.26 -12.18
CA LEU A 120 -9.37 8.53 -10.91
C LEU A 120 -10.78 8.64 -10.35
N ILE A 121 -11.43 7.50 -10.10
CA ILE A 121 -12.83 7.44 -9.71
C ILE A 121 -12.98 6.48 -8.53
N HIS A 122 -13.71 6.91 -7.49
CA HIS A 122 -14.06 6.09 -6.34
C HIS A 122 -15.38 5.35 -6.55
N GLY A 123 -15.44 4.08 -6.20
CA GLY A 123 -16.63 3.25 -6.30
C GLY A 123 -17.77 3.64 -5.35
N GLY A 124 -17.44 4.32 -4.28
CA GLY A 124 -18.39 4.76 -3.25
C GLY A 124 -18.01 4.21 -1.88
N ASP A 125 -18.53 4.86 -0.86
CA ASP A 125 -18.32 4.57 0.54
C ASP A 125 -19.24 3.41 0.98
N ASN A 126 -18.65 2.33 1.49
CA ASN A 126 -19.37 1.15 2.00
C ASN A 126 -19.16 1.02 3.52
N MET A 127 -20.08 1.56 4.29
CA MET A 127 -20.03 1.63 5.76
C MET A 127 -20.21 0.29 6.49
N GLN A 128 -20.06 -0.84 5.84
CA GLN A 128 -20.20 -2.19 6.42
C GLN A 128 -19.06 -3.08 5.94
N SER A 129 -18.93 -4.28 6.53
CA SER A 129 -18.07 -5.31 5.97
C SER A 129 -18.36 -5.50 4.49
N GLY A 130 -17.32 -5.41 3.67
CA GLY A 130 -17.57 -5.51 2.24
C GLY A 130 -16.41 -5.11 1.39
N LYS A 131 -16.69 -4.25 0.43
CA LYS A 131 -15.74 -3.86 -0.61
C LYS A 131 -15.90 -2.40 -0.96
N GLU A 132 -14.78 -1.74 -1.14
CA GLU A 132 -14.66 -0.48 -1.87
C GLU A 132 -13.77 -0.65 -3.09
N ALA A 133 -13.81 0.29 -4.01
CA ALA A 133 -12.92 0.27 -5.16
C ALA A 133 -12.51 1.68 -5.60
N ALA A 134 -11.32 1.77 -6.20
CA ALA A 134 -10.88 2.91 -6.99
C ALA A 134 -10.51 2.44 -8.40
N LEU A 135 -10.93 3.21 -9.40
CA LEU A 135 -10.58 3.02 -10.81
C LEU A 135 -9.52 4.05 -11.20
N ILE A 136 -8.38 3.58 -11.68
CA ILE A 136 -7.38 4.37 -12.38
C ILE A 136 -7.60 4.19 -13.88
N ASN A 137 -7.97 5.27 -14.57
CA ASN A 137 -8.13 5.31 -16.02
C ASN A 137 -6.85 5.84 -16.66
N MET A 138 -5.90 4.94 -16.90
CA MET A 138 -4.59 5.29 -17.45
C MET A 138 -4.70 5.78 -18.89
N LYS A 139 -5.62 5.23 -19.67
CA LYS A 139 -5.89 5.66 -21.06
C LYS A 139 -6.24 7.14 -21.14
N LYS A 140 -7.09 7.62 -20.24
CA LYS A 140 -7.46 9.03 -20.18
C LYS A 140 -6.34 9.90 -19.64
N LEU A 141 -5.64 9.41 -18.61
CA LEU A 141 -4.54 10.14 -17.99
C LEU A 141 -3.38 10.36 -18.97
N LEU A 142 -3.00 9.34 -19.75
CA LEU A 142 -1.94 9.45 -20.75
C LEU A 142 -2.26 10.40 -21.91
N SER A 143 -3.55 10.70 -22.13
CA SER A 143 -4.00 11.68 -23.15
C SER A 143 -4.34 13.05 -22.57
N ALA A 144 -4.10 13.26 -21.28
CA ALA A 144 -4.48 14.50 -20.61
C ALA A 144 -3.55 15.67 -20.99
N GLU A 145 -4.14 16.83 -21.21
CA GLU A 145 -3.38 18.07 -21.38
C GLU A 145 -2.65 18.43 -20.06
N GLY A 146 -1.38 18.80 -20.18
CA GLY A 146 -0.55 19.18 -19.03
C GLY A 146 0.14 18.02 -18.34
N LEU A 147 -0.03 16.77 -18.82
CA LEU A 147 0.74 15.65 -18.30
C LEU A 147 2.25 15.93 -18.45
N ASN A 148 3.00 15.74 -17.35
CA ASN A 148 4.44 15.97 -17.33
C ASN A 148 5.18 14.94 -18.19
N GLU A 149 5.56 15.34 -19.40
CA GLU A 149 6.24 14.46 -20.37
C GLU A 149 7.68 14.10 -19.95
N ASN A 150 8.31 14.93 -19.10
CA ASN A 150 9.70 14.72 -18.66
C ASN A 150 9.82 13.68 -17.53
N GLU A 151 8.73 13.39 -16.83
CA GLU A 151 8.72 12.36 -15.81
C GLU A 151 8.41 11.00 -16.45
N PRO A 152 9.32 10.00 -16.35
CA PRO A 152 9.11 8.71 -17.00
C PRO A 152 8.00 7.88 -16.35
N ASN A 153 7.73 8.13 -15.07
CA ASN A 153 6.77 7.37 -14.29
C ASN A 153 5.61 8.26 -13.82
N ILE A 154 4.43 7.68 -13.76
CA ILE A 154 3.26 8.25 -13.07
C ILE A 154 3.09 7.47 -11.77
N GLU A 155 2.93 8.19 -10.66
CA GLU A 155 2.75 7.58 -9.36
C GLU A 155 1.37 7.90 -8.79
N ALA A 156 0.72 6.86 -8.26
CA ALA A 156 -0.45 7.00 -7.41
C ALA A 156 -0.20 6.32 -6.07
N VAL A 157 -0.62 6.96 -4.98
CA VAL A 157 -0.50 6.44 -3.62
C VAL A 157 -1.83 5.95 -3.12
N ILE A 158 -1.79 4.89 -2.32
CA ILE A 158 -2.94 4.22 -1.74
C ILE A 158 -2.84 4.33 -0.24
N TYR A 159 -3.90 4.80 0.41
CA TYR A 159 -4.01 4.93 1.85
C TYR A 159 -5.27 4.26 2.37
N GLY A 160 -5.24 3.85 3.63
CA GLY A 160 -6.41 3.31 4.33
C GLY A 160 -6.47 3.71 5.79
N ASN A 161 -7.68 3.71 6.33
CA ASN A 161 -7.98 4.03 7.72
C ASN A 161 -9.20 3.25 8.20
N TRP A 162 -9.16 2.79 9.44
CA TRP A 162 -10.32 2.21 10.10
C TRP A 162 -11.15 3.30 10.77
N TYR A 163 -12.38 3.46 10.34
CA TYR A 163 -13.37 4.31 11.00
C TYR A 163 -14.18 3.47 12.00
N GLY A 164 -14.36 4.01 13.22
CA GLY A 164 -15.10 3.32 14.28
C GLY A 164 -14.22 2.73 15.38
N PRO A 165 -14.73 1.75 16.13
CA PRO A 165 -14.07 1.26 17.35
C PRO A 165 -12.90 0.32 17.09
N LYS A 166 -12.72 -0.18 15.87
CA LYS A 166 -11.66 -1.15 15.52
C LYS A 166 -10.28 -0.52 15.63
N GLY A 167 -9.35 -1.31 16.13
CA GLY A 167 -7.92 -1.05 15.99
C GLY A 167 -7.39 -1.49 14.62
N ALA A 168 -6.07 -1.65 14.52
CA ALA A 168 -5.41 -2.20 13.34
C ALA A 168 -6.04 -3.51 12.83
N GLY A 169 -6.05 -3.73 11.53
CA GLY A 169 -6.62 -4.92 10.95
C GLY A 169 -6.15 -5.18 9.53
N ASN A 170 -6.38 -6.40 9.07
CA ASN A 170 -6.02 -6.82 7.73
C ASN A 170 -7.08 -6.42 6.71
N VAL A 171 -6.60 -6.00 5.55
CA VAL A 171 -7.38 -5.67 4.36
C VAL A 171 -6.80 -6.43 3.19
N VAL A 172 -7.65 -7.01 2.36
CA VAL A 172 -7.23 -7.59 1.08
C VAL A 172 -7.33 -6.52 0.01
N VAL A 173 -6.21 -6.20 -0.63
CA VAL A 173 -6.13 -5.30 -1.78
C VAL A 173 -6.00 -6.14 -3.03
N SER A 174 -7.00 -6.09 -3.90
CA SER A 174 -6.99 -6.80 -5.18
C SER A 174 -6.74 -5.83 -6.32
N PHE A 175 -5.97 -6.28 -7.31
CA PHE A 175 -5.60 -5.51 -8.49
C PHE A 175 -6.16 -6.24 -9.72
N THR A 176 -6.95 -5.55 -10.53
CA THR A 176 -7.39 -6.10 -11.82
C THR A 176 -7.15 -5.08 -12.90
N ALA A 177 -6.34 -5.44 -13.89
CA ALA A 177 -5.98 -4.59 -15.02
C ALA A 177 -6.68 -5.05 -16.30
N TYR A 178 -7.17 -4.10 -17.08
CA TYR A 178 -7.90 -4.35 -18.33
C TYR A 178 -7.29 -3.55 -19.48
N LEU A 179 -7.23 -4.19 -20.65
CA LEU A 179 -6.87 -3.55 -21.91
C LEU A 179 -8.14 -3.41 -22.79
N GLY A 180 -8.41 -2.19 -23.23
CA GLY A 180 -9.62 -1.88 -24.02
C GLY A 180 -10.91 -1.95 -23.20
N GLY A 181 -12.05 -1.94 -23.94
CA GLY A 181 -13.38 -1.93 -23.36
C GLY A 181 -13.78 -0.59 -22.72
N GLU A 182 -14.84 -0.66 -21.93
CA GLU A 182 -15.39 0.45 -21.17
C GLU A 182 -15.57 0.03 -19.71
N MET A 183 -15.32 0.98 -18.78
CA MET A 183 -15.51 0.72 -17.36
C MET A 183 -16.87 1.20 -16.91
N LEU A 184 -17.65 0.30 -16.35
CA LEU A 184 -18.95 0.58 -15.75
C LEU A 184 -18.86 0.48 -14.24
N LYS A 185 -19.53 1.41 -13.54
CA LYS A 185 -19.66 1.35 -12.08
C LYS A 185 -20.85 0.48 -11.70
N GLU A 186 -20.60 -0.56 -10.91
CA GLU A 186 -21.62 -1.45 -10.36
C GLU A 186 -21.54 -1.49 -8.82
N GLY A 187 -22.48 -0.80 -8.16
CA GLY A 187 -22.47 -0.64 -6.70
C GLY A 187 -21.20 0.09 -6.24
N PHE A 188 -20.40 -0.58 -5.41
CA PHE A 188 -19.12 -0.08 -4.89
C PHE A 188 -17.91 -0.56 -5.71
N ASN A 189 -18.11 -1.09 -6.91
CA ASN A 189 -17.11 -1.73 -7.74
C ASN A 189 -17.13 -1.19 -9.18
N PHE A 190 -16.16 -1.63 -9.98
CA PHE A 190 -16.07 -1.39 -11.42
C PHE A 190 -15.94 -2.72 -12.16
N VAL A 191 -16.62 -2.82 -13.30
CA VAL A 191 -16.54 -3.95 -14.23
C VAL A 191 -16.16 -3.42 -15.61
N ASN A 192 -15.46 -4.24 -16.38
CA ASN A 192 -15.09 -3.91 -17.76
C ASN A 192 -16.01 -4.63 -18.72
N GLU A 193 -16.59 -3.89 -19.69
CA GLU A 193 -17.34 -4.46 -20.79
C GLU A 193 -16.53 -4.39 -22.09
N GLY A 194 -16.36 -5.53 -22.74
CA GLY A 194 -15.74 -5.64 -24.06
C GLY A 194 -14.22 -5.53 -24.10
N GLY A 195 -13.54 -5.39 -22.98
CA GLY A 195 -12.07 -5.42 -22.88
C GLY A 195 -11.54 -6.78 -22.46
N GLU A 196 -10.22 -6.88 -22.37
CA GLU A 196 -9.47 -8.07 -21.93
C GLU A 196 -8.93 -7.83 -20.52
N GLU A 197 -9.14 -8.78 -19.59
CA GLU A 197 -8.45 -8.81 -18.31
C GLU A 197 -7.01 -9.31 -18.54
N VAL A 198 -6.03 -8.43 -18.39
CA VAL A 198 -4.61 -8.74 -18.63
C VAL A 198 -3.86 -9.12 -17.37
N TYR A 199 -4.43 -8.80 -16.20
CA TYR A 199 -3.84 -9.14 -14.91
C TYR A 199 -4.88 -9.15 -13.79
N SER A 200 -4.76 -10.11 -12.86
CA SER A 200 -5.55 -10.12 -11.62
C SER A 200 -4.76 -10.82 -10.51
N ASP A 201 -4.64 -10.16 -9.35
CA ASP A 201 -4.00 -10.70 -8.16
C ASP A 201 -4.52 -9.97 -6.91
N SER A 202 -4.12 -10.45 -5.73
CA SER A 202 -4.48 -9.82 -4.47
C SER A 202 -3.41 -10.02 -3.40
N ILE A 203 -3.25 -9.02 -2.54
CA ILE A 203 -2.33 -9.01 -1.42
C ILE A 203 -3.11 -8.68 -0.15
N THR A 204 -2.81 -9.37 0.93
CA THR A 204 -3.29 -9.01 2.27
C THR A 204 -2.27 -8.12 2.96
N THR A 205 -2.70 -6.98 3.45
CA THR A 205 -1.85 -6.05 4.22
C THR A 205 -2.53 -5.62 5.51
N ASN A 206 -1.74 -5.15 6.47
CA ASN A 206 -2.25 -4.63 7.74
C ASN A 206 -2.35 -3.09 7.67
N VAL A 207 -3.50 -2.56 8.09
CA VAL A 207 -3.70 -1.12 8.22
C VAL A 207 -3.80 -0.77 9.70
N SER A 208 -2.90 0.07 10.17
CA SER A 208 -2.79 0.48 11.57
C SER A 208 -3.52 1.77 11.89
N ALA A 209 -3.79 2.63 10.90
CA ALA A 209 -4.48 3.90 11.13
C ALA A 209 -5.94 3.69 11.53
N THR A 210 -6.33 4.37 12.59
CA THR A 210 -7.69 4.34 13.14
C THR A 210 -8.11 5.74 13.56
N GLY A 211 -9.37 6.10 13.37
CA GLY A 211 -9.90 7.37 13.87
C GLY A 211 -10.95 8.00 12.99
N GLU A 212 -11.89 8.68 13.62
CA GLU A 212 -13.07 9.28 12.98
C GLU A 212 -12.77 10.60 12.23
N ASN A 213 -11.66 11.24 12.52
CA ASN A 213 -11.31 12.56 11.97
C ASN A 213 -10.07 12.52 11.06
N ASN A 214 -9.57 11.33 10.73
CA ASN A 214 -8.34 11.17 9.94
C ASN A 214 -8.51 11.64 8.49
N TYR A 215 -9.73 11.69 7.96
CA TYR A 215 -10.05 12.22 6.63
C TYR A 215 -9.59 13.68 6.40
N GLN A 216 -9.32 14.43 7.46
CA GLN A 216 -8.84 15.81 7.36
C GLN A 216 -7.35 15.90 6.97
N ASN A 217 -6.59 14.83 7.21
CA ASN A 217 -5.17 14.78 6.91
C ASN A 217 -4.76 13.35 6.50
N ILE A 218 -5.10 12.97 5.28
CA ILE A 218 -4.87 11.62 4.76
C ILE A 218 -3.39 11.24 4.81
N THR A 219 -2.52 12.08 4.26
CA THR A 219 -1.08 11.79 4.18
C THR A 219 -0.37 11.72 5.53
N GLY A 220 -0.94 12.36 6.56
CA GLY A 220 -0.37 12.38 7.91
C GLY A 220 -0.97 11.37 8.87
N LEU A 221 -2.19 10.89 8.62
CA LEU A 221 -2.95 10.09 9.58
C LEU A 221 -3.39 8.72 9.06
N TYR A 222 -3.62 8.56 7.76
CA TYR A 222 -3.91 7.26 7.17
C TYR A 222 -2.65 6.41 7.08
N THR A 223 -2.78 5.09 7.14
CA THR A 223 -1.69 4.17 6.78
C THR A 223 -1.50 4.20 5.27
N LYS A 224 -0.27 4.44 4.80
CA LYS A 224 0.08 4.21 3.41
C LYS A 224 0.08 2.71 3.15
N ILE A 225 -0.83 2.25 2.30
CA ILE A 225 -0.95 0.84 1.91
C ILE A 225 0.07 0.50 0.81
N GLY A 226 0.25 1.43 -0.13
CA GLY A 226 1.17 1.17 -1.22
C GLY A 226 1.28 2.30 -2.22
N THR A 227 2.04 2.01 -3.29
CA THR A 227 2.26 2.92 -4.41
C THR A 227 2.09 2.16 -5.72
N VAL A 228 1.36 2.74 -6.65
CA VAL A 228 1.24 2.31 -8.05
C VAL A 228 2.21 3.16 -8.86
N VAL A 229 3.18 2.54 -9.53
CA VAL A 229 4.18 3.22 -10.36
C VAL A 229 4.03 2.75 -11.81
N TYR A 230 3.46 3.57 -12.66
CA TYR A 230 3.25 3.28 -14.08
C TYR A 230 4.38 3.89 -14.91
N ASN A 231 5.10 3.07 -15.68
CA ASN A 231 6.14 3.51 -16.59
C ASN A 231 5.54 3.83 -17.97
N LYS A 232 5.64 5.10 -18.40
CA LYS A 232 5.03 5.58 -19.65
C LYS A 232 5.67 5.01 -20.92
N GLU A 233 6.97 4.73 -20.89
CA GLU A 233 7.70 4.20 -22.04
C GLU A 233 7.43 2.71 -22.26
N LYS A 234 7.49 1.94 -21.16
CA LYS A 234 7.25 0.49 -21.18
C LYS A 234 5.77 0.14 -21.18
N ARG A 235 4.93 1.08 -20.74
CA ARG A 235 3.49 0.91 -20.54
C ARG A 235 3.15 -0.21 -19.53
N ASP A 236 4.07 -0.51 -18.63
CA ASP A 236 3.92 -1.45 -17.53
C ASP A 236 3.74 -0.72 -16.19
N CYS A 237 3.35 -1.45 -15.17
CA CYS A 237 3.14 -0.91 -13.83
C CYS A 237 3.78 -1.80 -12.79
N VAL A 238 4.36 -1.17 -11.78
CA VAL A 238 4.80 -1.84 -10.54
C VAL A 238 3.92 -1.33 -9.40
N ILE A 239 3.31 -2.27 -8.67
CA ILE A 239 2.61 -1.95 -7.42
C ILE A 239 3.46 -2.44 -6.26
N ILE A 240 3.74 -1.55 -5.32
CA ILE A 240 4.52 -1.81 -4.11
C ILE A 240 3.56 -1.69 -2.94
N ILE A 241 3.38 -2.78 -2.17
CA ILE A 241 2.52 -2.85 -0.98
C ILE A 241 3.40 -3.10 0.25
N GLY A 242 3.20 -2.29 1.31
CA GLY A 242 3.97 -2.40 2.57
C GLY A 242 4.00 -1.10 3.36
#